data_20b775dbc74edacbc746b169fc50337b
#
_entry.id   20b775dbc74edacbc746b169fc50337b
#
_cell.length_a   1.000
_cell.length_b   1.000
_cell.length_c   1.000
_cell.angle_alpha   90.00
_cell.angle_beta   90.00
_cell.angle_gamma   90.00
#
_symmetry.space_group_name_H-M   'P 1'
#
loop_
_entity.id
_entity.type
_entity.pdbx_description
1 polymer ?
#
loop_
_entity_poly.entity_id
_entity_poly.type
_entity_poly.pdbx_seq_one_letter_code
_entity_poly.pdbx_strand_id
1 'polypeptide(L)'
;MGYRYIGSKVKVIDNVIGKISELCPSKGRVADLMSGTGVISTELRKRDYKVTANDLMTYSYHHSIVNLKFSSAPNFEKLIAFISDFHEVKPELSPYENVINFLNNVKPKCGYFWNEFSCEGNPQNSERPRNYFSPENARKLDGIREVINNLSCDNILTDLERSLLLHDLIMAANDIANIAGTYGHYMSRLNGRALTQLNLKCTDLLLKSDVENHIVMQGYAEENASKIQCDLCYIDPPYMKRQYAANYHILETLARGDEPEAIGISGLRPWRDQYSNFCTKTKIRDSFK
;
A
#
# COMPACT_ATOMS: atom_id res chain seq x y z
N MET A 1 -9.98 -10.52 -6.24
CA MET A 1 -10.93 -9.84 -5.30
C MET A 1 -10.52 -8.40 -5.18
N GLY A 2 -11.47 -7.45 -5.02
CA GLY A 2 -11.11 -6.04 -4.95
C GLY A 2 -10.48 -5.66 -3.61
N TYR A 3 -9.55 -4.73 -3.64
CA TYR A 3 -8.92 -4.12 -2.48
C TYR A 3 -9.99 -3.47 -1.57
N ARG A 4 -10.00 -3.84 -0.27
CA ARG A 4 -10.96 -3.29 0.70
C ARG A 4 -10.49 -1.92 1.17
N TYR A 5 -11.00 -0.88 0.53
CA TYR A 5 -10.61 0.50 0.80
C TYR A 5 -11.84 1.42 0.85
N ILE A 6 -11.96 2.22 1.93
CA ILE A 6 -13.03 3.20 2.07
C ILE A 6 -12.85 4.28 1.01
N GLY A 7 -13.95 4.65 0.35
CA GLY A 7 -13.91 5.70 -0.66
C GLY A 7 -13.28 5.28 -2.00
N SER A 8 -13.04 3.96 -2.21
CA SER A 8 -12.56 3.47 -3.51
C SER A 8 -13.44 3.97 -4.65
N LYS A 9 -12.82 4.58 -5.67
CA LYS A 9 -13.51 5.18 -6.82
C LYS A 9 -13.80 4.21 -7.96
N VAL A 10 -13.49 2.92 -7.80
CA VAL A 10 -13.70 1.89 -8.85
C VAL A 10 -15.10 1.92 -9.45
N LYS A 11 -16.14 2.14 -8.62
CA LYS A 11 -17.54 2.17 -9.08
C LYS A 11 -17.95 3.45 -9.81
N VAL A 12 -17.21 4.53 -9.66
CA VAL A 12 -17.53 5.86 -10.21
C VAL A 12 -16.40 6.38 -11.11
N ILE A 13 -15.43 5.52 -11.43
CA ILE A 13 -14.21 5.90 -12.14
C ILE A 13 -14.52 6.55 -13.49
N ASP A 14 -15.44 5.99 -14.27
CA ASP A 14 -15.78 6.51 -15.59
C ASP A 14 -16.38 7.92 -15.50
N ASN A 15 -17.23 8.19 -14.50
CA ASN A 15 -17.80 9.50 -14.28
C ASN A 15 -16.72 10.54 -13.89
N VAL A 16 -15.79 10.15 -12.98
CA VAL A 16 -14.70 11.03 -12.56
C VAL A 16 -13.77 11.33 -13.74
N ILE A 17 -13.35 10.31 -14.47
CA ILE A 17 -12.47 10.47 -15.61
C ILE A 17 -13.17 11.21 -16.76
N GLY A 18 -14.45 10.94 -17.01
CA GLY A 18 -15.24 11.70 -17.98
C GLY A 18 -15.21 13.20 -17.67
N LYS A 19 -15.43 13.56 -16.39
CA LYS A 19 -15.38 14.97 -15.95
C LYS A 19 -13.99 15.59 -16.06
N ILE A 20 -12.95 14.85 -15.71
CA ILE A 20 -11.56 15.31 -15.91
C ILE A 20 -11.27 15.54 -17.40
N SER A 21 -11.72 14.65 -18.27
CA SER A 21 -11.51 14.78 -19.72
C SER A 21 -12.25 15.98 -20.34
N GLU A 22 -13.41 16.35 -19.82
CA GLU A 22 -14.12 17.57 -20.21
C GLU A 22 -13.33 18.84 -19.79
N LEU A 23 -12.78 18.85 -18.59
CA LEU A 23 -12.10 20.01 -18.01
C LEU A 23 -10.65 20.16 -18.45
N CYS A 24 -9.99 19.06 -18.83
CA CYS A 24 -8.61 19.02 -19.30
C CYS A 24 -8.48 18.17 -20.59
N PRO A 25 -9.08 18.62 -21.72
CA PRO A 25 -9.11 17.84 -22.95
C PRO A 25 -7.74 17.69 -23.61
N SER A 26 -6.78 18.58 -23.32
CA SER A 26 -5.40 18.55 -23.86
C SER A 26 -4.53 17.42 -23.29
N LYS A 27 -5.07 16.61 -22.37
CA LYS A 27 -4.31 15.58 -21.65
C LYS A 27 -3.04 16.12 -20.98
N GLY A 28 -3.18 17.26 -20.35
CA GLY A 28 -2.13 17.92 -19.59
C GLY A 28 -1.76 17.17 -18.30
N ARG A 29 -1.17 17.87 -17.36
CA ARG A 29 -0.84 17.34 -16.05
C ARG A 29 -2.05 17.42 -15.10
N VAL A 30 -2.46 16.28 -14.56
CA VAL A 30 -3.49 16.19 -13.53
C VAL A 30 -2.81 15.83 -12.20
N ALA A 31 -3.08 16.63 -11.17
CA ALA A 31 -2.67 16.32 -9.80
C ALA A 31 -3.77 15.54 -9.09
N ASP A 32 -3.47 14.35 -8.56
CA ASP A 32 -4.29 13.53 -7.68
C ASP A 32 -3.73 13.68 -6.25
N LEU A 33 -4.27 14.63 -5.48
CA LEU A 33 -3.67 15.05 -4.21
C LEU A 33 -3.87 14.09 -3.06
N MET A 34 -4.80 13.15 -3.18
CA MET A 34 -5.11 12.15 -2.15
C MET A 34 -5.37 10.81 -2.84
N SER A 35 -4.29 10.27 -3.45
CA SER A 35 -4.37 9.20 -4.44
C SER A 35 -4.89 7.86 -3.89
N GLY A 36 -4.78 7.64 -2.57
CA GLY A 36 -5.25 6.42 -1.90
C GLY A 36 -4.68 5.15 -2.53
N THR A 37 -5.53 4.36 -3.17
CA THR A 37 -5.10 3.13 -3.87
C THR A 37 -4.54 3.39 -5.28
N GLY A 38 -4.51 4.64 -5.74
CA GLY A 38 -4.01 5.02 -7.05
C GLY A 38 -4.92 4.69 -8.23
N VAL A 39 -6.19 4.36 -7.99
CA VAL A 39 -7.13 3.96 -9.06
C VAL A 39 -7.34 5.07 -10.08
N ILE A 40 -7.54 6.32 -9.63
CA ILE A 40 -7.70 7.49 -10.52
C ILE A 40 -6.38 7.76 -11.25
N SER A 41 -5.26 7.81 -10.54
CA SER A 41 -3.93 8.01 -11.12
C SER A 41 -3.60 6.97 -12.20
N THR A 42 -3.91 5.70 -11.97
CA THR A 42 -3.72 4.62 -12.93
C THR A 42 -4.55 4.83 -14.19
N GLU A 43 -5.83 5.18 -14.03
CA GLU A 43 -6.74 5.36 -15.16
C GLU A 43 -6.39 6.62 -15.98
N LEU A 44 -5.91 7.67 -15.33
CA LEU A 44 -5.37 8.85 -16.01
C LEU A 44 -4.13 8.50 -16.85
N ARG A 45 -3.19 7.71 -16.29
CA ARG A 45 -2.02 7.23 -17.02
C ARG A 45 -2.39 6.39 -18.23
N LYS A 46 -3.37 5.49 -18.12
CA LYS A 46 -3.89 4.69 -19.25
C LYS A 46 -4.36 5.57 -20.41
N ARG A 47 -4.89 6.74 -20.10
CA ARG A 47 -5.42 7.73 -21.03
C ARG A 47 -4.43 8.82 -21.44
N ASP A 48 -3.15 8.62 -21.18
CA ASP A 48 -2.02 9.48 -21.58
C ASP A 48 -1.98 10.85 -20.91
N TYR A 49 -2.61 11.02 -19.74
CA TYR A 49 -2.39 12.19 -18.90
C TYR A 49 -1.03 12.12 -18.19
N LYS A 50 -0.38 13.26 -18.00
CA LYS A 50 0.73 13.38 -17.05
C LYS A 50 0.15 13.43 -15.65
N VAL A 51 0.62 12.58 -14.74
CA VAL A 51 0.05 12.45 -13.40
C VAL A 51 1.03 12.88 -12.33
N THR A 52 0.56 13.72 -11.41
CA THR A 52 1.24 13.94 -10.12
C THR A 52 0.35 13.34 -9.03
N ALA A 53 0.78 12.21 -8.45
CA ALA A 53 0.07 11.55 -7.36
C ALA A 53 0.70 11.93 -6.02
N ASN A 54 -0.12 12.32 -5.05
CA ASN A 54 0.30 12.59 -3.67
C ASN A 54 -0.61 11.84 -2.69
N ASP A 55 -0.05 11.35 -1.61
CA ASP A 55 -0.81 10.86 -0.46
C ASP A 55 0.01 11.02 0.82
N LEU A 56 -0.68 11.09 1.94
CA LEU A 56 -0.07 11.15 3.27
C LEU A 56 0.45 9.78 3.72
N MET A 57 -0.23 8.71 3.28
CA MET A 57 0.02 7.35 3.74
C MET A 57 1.15 6.67 2.95
N THR A 58 2.05 5.97 3.65
CA THR A 58 3.18 5.28 3.03
C THR A 58 2.73 4.13 2.13
N TYR A 59 1.70 3.38 2.51
CA TYR A 59 1.15 2.34 1.64
C TYR A 59 0.60 2.91 0.32
N SER A 60 -0.05 4.07 0.35
CA SER A 60 -0.55 4.76 -0.85
C SER A 60 0.59 5.26 -1.73
N TYR A 61 1.69 5.73 -1.13
CA TYR A 61 2.91 6.08 -1.86
C TYR A 61 3.44 4.88 -2.67
N HIS A 62 3.57 3.70 -2.05
CA HIS A 62 4.02 2.49 -2.75
C HIS A 62 3.05 2.07 -3.86
N HIS A 63 1.74 2.16 -3.63
CA HIS A 63 0.74 1.92 -4.69
C HIS A 63 0.92 2.88 -5.86
N SER A 64 1.15 4.16 -5.60
CA SER A 64 1.37 5.16 -6.64
C SER A 64 2.67 4.94 -7.43
N ILE A 65 3.76 4.52 -6.76
CA ILE A 65 5.00 4.11 -7.44
C ILE A 65 4.73 2.96 -8.41
N VAL A 66 4.04 1.90 -7.94
CA VAL A 66 3.73 0.73 -8.79
C VAL A 66 2.85 1.10 -9.97
N ASN A 67 1.88 1.97 -9.77
CA ASN A 67 0.96 2.39 -10.82
C ASN A 67 1.59 3.33 -11.87
N LEU A 68 2.61 4.12 -11.50
CA LEU A 68 3.09 5.23 -12.33
C LEU A 68 4.54 5.11 -12.80
N LYS A 69 5.38 4.30 -12.17
CA LYS A 69 6.83 4.36 -12.37
C LYS A 69 7.46 3.13 -13.04
N PHE A 70 6.66 2.19 -13.56
CA PHE A 70 7.18 1.04 -14.29
C PHE A 70 7.03 1.23 -15.81
N SER A 71 8.15 1.18 -16.55
CA SER A 71 8.20 1.16 -18.01
C SER A 71 8.42 -0.24 -18.58
N SER A 72 9.03 -1.11 -17.78
CA SER A 72 9.31 -2.52 -18.10
C SER A 72 9.12 -3.37 -16.85
N ALA A 73 8.97 -4.67 -17.04
CA ALA A 73 8.97 -5.60 -15.91
C ALA A 73 10.34 -5.53 -15.19
N PRO A 74 10.37 -5.53 -13.85
CA PRO A 74 11.62 -5.48 -13.10
C PRO A 74 12.41 -6.78 -13.28
N ASN A 75 13.71 -6.68 -13.45
CA ASN A 75 14.61 -7.84 -13.60
C ASN A 75 15.19 -8.34 -12.27
N PHE A 76 15.10 -7.56 -11.18
CA PHE A 76 15.62 -7.91 -9.86
C PHE A 76 17.06 -8.44 -9.90
N GLU A 77 17.92 -7.86 -10.72
CA GLU A 77 19.24 -8.39 -11.06
C GLU A 77 20.07 -8.76 -9.84
N LYS A 78 20.22 -7.84 -8.88
CA LYS A 78 20.99 -8.09 -7.66
C LYS A 78 20.32 -9.15 -6.77
N LEU A 79 18.99 -9.14 -6.68
CA LEU A 79 18.26 -10.08 -5.85
C LEU A 79 18.30 -11.49 -6.46
N ILE A 80 18.12 -11.63 -7.77
CA ILE A 80 18.23 -12.92 -8.45
C ILE A 80 19.65 -13.50 -8.27
N ALA A 81 20.69 -12.69 -8.45
CA ALA A 81 22.06 -13.12 -8.18
C ALA A 81 22.24 -13.57 -6.71
N PHE A 82 21.72 -12.80 -5.75
CA PHE A 82 21.82 -13.13 -4.33
C PHE A 82 21.10 -14.44 -3.95
N ILE A 83 19.89 -14.66 -4.44
CA ILE A 83 19.11 -15.85 -4.06
C ILE A 83 19.56 -17.12 -4.80
N SER A 84 20.23 -17.01 -5.96
CA SER A 84 20.67 -18.17 -6.75
C SER A 84 21.66 -19.09 -6.01
N ASP A 85 22.32 -18.58 -4.97
CA ASP A 85 23.27 -19.37 -4.16
C ASP A 85 22.58 -20.37 -3.22
N PHE A 86 21.30 -20.17 -2.89
CA PHE A 86 20.58 -20.98 -1.89
C PHE A 86 19.11 -21.25 -2.20
N HIS A 87 18.60 -20.72 -3.30
CA HIS A 87 17.23 -20.93 -3.78
C HIS A 87 17.23 -21.25 -5.26
N GLU A 88 16.40 -22.20 -5.67
CA GLU A 88 16.27 -22.57 -7.08
C GLU A 88 15.61 -21.43 -7.88
N VAL A 89 16.37 -20.86 -8.80
CA VAL A 89 15.87 -19.91 -9.81
C VAL A 89 15.45 -20.72 -11.03
N LYS A 90 14.15 -20.68 -11.34
CA LYS A 90 13.55 -21.46 -12.42
C LYS A 90 13.64 -20.68 -13.73
N PRO A 91 14.32 -21.24 -14.76
CA PRO A 91 14.52 -20.50 -16.03
C PRO A 91 13.24 -20.28 -16.82
N GLU A 92 12.18 -21.06 -16.57
CA GLU A 92 10.86 -20.90 -17.19
C GLU A 92 10.04 -19.75 -16.60
N LEU A 93 10.41 -19.23 -15.43
CA LEU A 93 9.75 -18.12 -14.77
C LEU A 93 10.48 -16.82 -15.07
N SER A 94 9.73 -15.72 -15.16
CA SER A 94 10.32 -14.37 -15.19
C SER A 94 11.10 -14.09 -13.89
N PRO A 95 12.05 -13.13 -13.88
CA PRO A 95 12.73 -12.71 -12.66
C PRO A 95 11.76 -12.33 -11.54
N TYR A 96 10.70 -11.62 -11.85
CA TYR A 96 9.68 -11.22 -10.87
C TYR A 96 8.94 -12.44 -10.28
N GLU A 97 8.54 -13.41 -11.11
CA GLU A 97 7.89 -14.64 -10.62
C GLU A 97 8.84 -15.46 -9.74
N ASN A 98 10.13 -15.52 -10.07
CA ASN A 98 11.14 -16.17 -9.24
C ASN A 98 11.27 -15.49 -7.87
N VAL A 99 11.27 -14.16 -7.81
CA VAL A 99 11.31 -13.40 -6.56
C VAL A 99 10.05 -13.65 -5.73
N ILE A 100 8.87 -13.63 -6.33
CA ILE A 100 7.61 -13.95 -5.63
C ILE A 100 7.61 -15.39 -5.12
N ASN A 101 8.12 -16.34 -5.93
CA ASN A 101 8.28 -17.73 -5.49
C ASN A 101 9.24 -17.85 -4.30
N PHE A 102 10.38 -17.17 -4.34
CA PHE A 102 11.31 -17.11 -3.21
C PHE A 102 10.63 -16.56 -1.94
N LEU A 103 9.96 -15.42 -2.02
CA LEU A 103 9.27 -14.80 -0.87
C LEU A 103 8.14 -15.69 -0.33
N ASN A 104 7.43 -16.40 -1.19
CA ASN A 104 6.40 -17.36 -0.76
C ASN A 104 6.98 -18.58 -0.03
N ASN A 105 8.26 -18.89 -0.19
CA ASN A 105 8.96 -19.97 0.49
C ASN A 105 9.82 -19.53 1.68
N VAL A 106 9.81 -18.24 2.03
CA VAL A 106 10.50 -17.73 3.21
C VAL A 106 9.97 -18.40 4.47
N LYS A 107 10.89 -18.74 5.38
CA LYS A 107 10.57 -19.40 6.65
C LYS A 107 9.69 -18.49 7.51
N PRO A 108 8.53 -18.98 7.98
CA PRO A 108 7.68 -18.24 8.91
C PRO A 108 8.39 -17.92 10.23
N LYS A 109 8.12 -16.75 10.82
CA LYS A 109 8.75 -16.26 12.04
C LYS A 109 7.71 -15.74 13.03
N CYS A 110 7.89 -16.02 14.33
CA CYS A 110 7.13 -15.35 15.38
C CYS A 110 7.75 -13.96 15.62
N GLY A 111 7.22 -12.95 14.95
CA GLY A 111 7.67 -11.57 15.02
C GLY A 111 6.58 -10.65 15.52
N TYR A 112 6.64 -9.38 15.09
CA TYR A 112 5.74 -8.32 15.53
C TYR A 112 4.27 -8.58 15.14
N PHE A 113 3.99 -8.99 13.89
CA PHE A 113 2.61 -9.25 13.46
C PHE A 113 2.02 -10.46 14.14
N TRP A 114 2.82 -11.51 14.35
CA TRP A 114 2.37 -12.66 15.10
C TRP A 114 2.02 -12.28 16.54
N ASN A 115 2.87 -11.50 17.21
CA ASN A 115 2.66 -11.11 18.60
C ASN A 115 1.48 -10.14 18.77
N GLU A 116 1.44 -9.08 17.95
CA GLU A 116 0.47 -8.00 18.14
C GLU A 116 -0.87 -8.23 17.44
N PHE A 117 -0.93 -9.03 16.36
CA PHE A 117 -2.08 -9.10 15.46
C PHE A 117 -2.55 -10.51 15.11
N SER A 118 -2.10 -11.55 15.82
CA SER A 118 -2.65 -12.90 15.68
C SER A 118 -3.44 -13.35 16.90
N CYS A 119 -4.28 -14.38 16.73
CA CYS A 119 -5.06 -14.96 17.83
C CYS A 119 -4.23 -15.78 18.84
N GLU A 120 -2.97 -16.10 18.53
CA GLU A 120 -2.02 -16.76 19.46
C GLU A 120 -1.00 -15.78 20.05
N GLY A 121 -1.04 -14.50 19.64
CA GLY A 121 -0.11 -13.49 20.12
C GLY A 121 -0.37 -13.09 21.58
N ASN A 122 0.65 -12.50 22.18
CA ASN A 122 0.58 -11.91 23.51
C ASN A 122 0.91 -10.41 23.42
N PRO A 123 -0.03 -9.58 22.96
CA PRO A 123 0.23 -8.17 22.69
C PRO A 123 0.55 -7.40 23.97
N GLN A 124 1.54 -6.51 23.92
CA GLN A 124 2.05 -5.80 25.09
C GLN A 124 1.00 -4.90 25.79
N ASN A 125 0.11 -4.28 25.01
CA ASN A 125 -0.87 -3.30 25.48
C ASN A 125 -2.31 -3.77 25.28
N SER A 126 -2.59 -5.06 25.49
CA SER A 126 -3.93 -5.62 25.43
C SER A 126 -4.00 -6.88 26.28
N GLU A 127 -5.09 -7.03 27.01
CA GLU A 127 -5.37 -8.26 27.78
C GLU A 127 -5.81 -9.44 26.89
N ARG A 128 -6.06 -9.18 25.62
CA ARG A 128 -6.58 -10.17 24.67
C ARG A 128 -5.84 -10.13 23.36
N PRO A 129 -5.62 -11.29 22.71
CA PRO A 129 -5.11 -11.35 21.34
C PRO A 129 -5.96 -10.54 20.36
N ARG A 130 -5.32 -10.02 19.31
CA ARG A 130 -5.98 -9.26 18.25
C ARG A 130 -6.11 -10.11 16.99
N ASN A 131 -7.29 -10.60 16.71
CA ASN A 131 -7.56 -11.60 15.65
C ASN A 131 -7.55 -11.04 14.23
N TYR A 132 -6.54 -10.22 13.85
CA TYR A 132 -6.45 -9.72 12.47
C TYR A 132 -5.98 -10.78 11.47
N PHE A 133 -5.13 -11.70 11.93
CA PHE A 133 -4.57 -12.77 11.08
C PHE A 133 -4.61 -14.11 11.83
N SER A 134 -4.63 -15.22 11.06
CA SER A 134 -4.31 -16.51 11.64
C SER A 134 -2.85 -16.54 12.09
N PRO A 135 -2.47 -17.42 13.05
CA PRO A 135 -1.09 -17.51 13.52
C PRO A 135 -0.10 -17.82 12.40
N GLU A 136 -0.48 -18.72 11.49
CA GLU A 136 0.33 -19.12 10.34
C GLU A 136 0.57 -17.95 9.40
N ASN A 137 -0.49 -17.20 9.07
CA ASN A 137 -0.42 -16.05 8.19
C ASN A 137 0.39 -14.91 8.82
N ALA A 138 0.23 -14.66 10.11
CA ALA A 138 0.99 -13.64 10.82
C ALA A 138 2.49 -13.97 10.85
N ARG A 139 2.86 -15.24 11.13
CA ARG A 139 4.27 -15.69 11.05
C ARG A 139 4.85 -15.54 9.65
N LYS A 140 4.05 -15.83 8.62
CA LYS A 140 4.49 -15.68 7.24
C LYS A 140 4.66 -14.21 6.86
N LEU A 141 3.75 -13.32 7.29
CA LEU A 141 3.89 -11.87 7.14
C LEU A 141 5.20 -11.36 7.76
N ASP A 142 5.50 -11.77 9.00
CA ASP A 142 6.73 -11.38 9.69
C ASP A 142 7.97 -11.83 8.95
N GLY A 143 8.01 -13.10 8.48
CA GLY A 143 9.15 -13.62 7.73
C GLY A 143 9.39 -12.88 6.42
N ILE A 144 8.35 -12.64 5.63
CA ILE A 144 8.46 -11.94 4.34
C ILE A 144 8.86 -10.47 4.56
N ARG A 145 8.23 -9.78 5.52
CA ARG A 145 8.53 -8.39 5.85
C ARG A 145 9.98 -8.20 6.27
N GLU A 146 10.49 -9.09 7.12
CA GLU A 146 11.88 -9.05 7.57
C GLU A 146 12.85 -9.21 6.38
N VAL A 147 12.58 -10.18 5.49
CA VAL A 147 13.41 -10.39 4.30
C VAL A 147 13.43 -9.15 3.40
N ILE A 148 12.26 -8.55 3.11
CA ILE A 148 12.19 -7.33 2.29
C ILE A 148 12.96 -6.18 2.96
N ASN A 149 12.83 -6.01 4.27
CA ASN A 149 13.55 -4.97 5.02
C ASN A 149 15.07 -5.19 4.97
N ASN A 150 15.55 -6.41 5.21
CA ASN A 150 16.98 -6.74 5.16
C ASN A 150 17.56 -6.52 3.77
N LEU A 151 16.90 -7.03 2.73
CA LEU A 151 17.31 -6.82 1.34
C LEU A 151 17.38 -5.32 0.95
N SER A 152 16.49 -4.52 1.53
CA SER A 152 16.50 -3.05 1.33
C SER A 152 17.68 -2.38 2.07
N CYS A 153 17.93 -2.76 3.33
CA CYS A 153 19.05 -2.25 4.12
C CYS A 153 20.41 -2.60 3.49
N ASP A 154 20.51 -3.79 2.89
CA ASP A 154 21.71 -4.28 2.23
C ASP A 154 21.88 -3.72 0.80
N ASN A 155 21.00 -2.82 0.35
CA ASN A 155 20.99 -2.23 -1.01
C ASN A 155 20.91 -3.28 -2.15
N ILE A 156 20.28 -4.43 -1.88
CA ILE A 156 20.02 -5.47 -2.87
C ILE A 156 18.80 -5.09 -3.71
N LEU A 157 17.80 -4.42 -3.12
CA LEU A 157 16.64 -3.89 -3.83
C LEU A 157 16.84 -2.43 -4.22
N THR A 158 16.43 -2.08 -5.42
CA THR A 158 16.18 -0.69 -5.79
C THR A 158 14.91 -0.17 -5.11
N ASP A 159 14.73 1.16 -5.03
CA ASP A 159 13.51 1.77 -4.45
C ASP A 159 12.23 1.34 -5.19
N LEU A 160 12.30 1.14 -6.52
CA LEU A 160 11.18 0.66 -7.32
C LEU A 160 10.84 -0.80 -6.98
N GLU A 161 11.84 -1.67 -6.92
CA GLU A 161 11.67 -3.08 -6.57
C GLU A 161 11.14 -3.23 -5.13
N ARG A 162 11.70 -2.46 -4.19
CA ARG A 162 11.20 -2.42 -2.81
C ARG A 162 9.73 -2.00 -2.76
N SER A 163 9.36 -0.94 -3.47
CA SER A 163 7.99 -0.45 -3.52
C SER A 163 7.03 -1.49 -4.10
N LEU A 164 7.46 -2.23 -5.13
CA LEU A 164 6.68 -3.30 -5.73
C LEU A 164 6.46 -4.46 -4.76
N LEU A 165 7.51 -4.95 -4.09
CA LEU A 165 7.38 -6.05 -3.14
C LEU A 165 6.56 -5.68 -1.90
N LEU A 166 6.65 -4.43 -1.42
CA LEU A 166 5.78 -3.93 -0.35
C LEU A 166 4.33 -3.81 -0.80
N HIS A 167 4.08 -3.36 -2.03
CA HIS A 167 2.74 -3.35 -2.61
C HIS A 167 2.15 -4.77 -2.64
N ASP A 168 2.90 -5.76 -3.15
CA ASP A 168 2.46 -7.16 -3.23
C ASP A 168 2.16 -7.73 -1.84
N LEU A 169 3.02 -7.45 -0.85
CA LEU A 169 2.81 -7.87 0.52
C LEU A 169 1.55 -7.25 1.14
N ILE A 170 1.32 -5.95 0.92
CA ILE A 170 0.12 -5.24 1.38
C ILE A 170 -1.13 -5.83 0.74
N MET A 171 -1.11 -6.12 -0.56
CA MET A 171 -2.22 -6.73 -1.27
C MET A 171 -2.53 -8.13 -0.73
N ALA A 172 -1.51 -8.96 -0.54
CA ALA A 172 -1.65 -10.30 0.03
C ALA A 172 -2.19 -10.25 1.48
N ALA A 173 -1.66 -9.36 2.32
CA ALA A 173 -2.15 -9.16 3.68
C ALA A 173 -3.62 -8.73 3.71
N ASN A 174 -4.02 -7.82 2.80
CA ASN A 174 -5.40 -7.38 2.70
C ASN A 174 -6.37 -8.50 2.28
N ASP A 175 -5.92 -9.44 1.46
CA ASP A 175 -6.75 -10.56 1.02
C ASP A 175 -7.11 -11.51 2.18
N ILE A 176 -6.18 -11.72 3.11
CA ILE A 176 -6.34 -12.69 4.22
C ILE A 176 -6.71 -12.04 5.56
N ALA A 177 -6.86 -10.72 5.62
CA ALA A 177 -7.16 -10.03 6.87
C ALA A 177 -8.57 -10.34 7.39
N ASN A 178 -8.69 -10.61 8.69
CA ASN A 178 -9.92 -10.89 9.40
C ASN A 178 -10.67 -9.61 9.79
N ILE A 179 -11.07 -8.84 8.80
CA ILE A 179 -11.75 -7.56 8.95
C ILE A 179 -13.07 -7.54 8.17
N ALA A 180 -14.03 -6.77 8.64
CA ALA A 180 -15.29 -6.55 7.92
C ALA A 180 -15.13 -5.58 6.74
N GLY A 181 -14.31 -4.53 6.90
CA GLY A 181 -14.09 -3.50 5.86
C GLY A 181 -12.81 -2.73 6.02
N THR A 182 -12.42 -2.37 7.25
CA THR A 182 -11.18 -1.65 7.56
C THR A 182 -10.48 -2.29 8.76
N TYR A 183 -9.23 -1.89 8.99
CA TYR A 183 -8.43 -2.37 10.12
C TYR A 183 -8.74 -1.63 11.45
N GLY A 184 -9.73 -0.74 11.48
CA GLY A 184 -10.18 -0.14 12.74
C GLY A 184 -10.68 -1.16 13.76
N HIS A 185 -11.18 -2.32 13.29
CA HIS A 185 -11.58 -3.45 14.14
C HIS A 185 -11.38 -4.78 13.40
N TYR A 186 -11.02 -5.82 14.15
CA TYR A 186 -10.98 -7.21 13.68
C TYR A 186 -12.29 -7.94 14.07
N MET A 187 -12.57 -9.03 13.37
CA MET A 187 -13.71 -9.91 13.71
C MET A 187 -13.33 -10.83 14.86
N SER A 188 -14.29 -11.11 15.75
CA SER A 188 -14.09 -11.94 16.95
C SER A 188 -13.67 -13.38 16.64
N ARG A 189 -14.11 -13.91 15.48
CA ARG A 189 -13.72 -15.23 14.98
C ARG A 189 -13.05 -15.10 13.63
N LEU A 190 -12.05 -15.92 13.36
CA LEU A 190 -11.42 -15.96 12.04
C LEU A 190 -12.45 -16.38 10.97
N ASN A 191 -12.60 -15.56 9.96
CA ASN A 191 -13.45 -15.85 8.82
C ASN A 191 -12.73 -16.74 7.78
N GLY A 192 -13.46 -17.25 6.79
CA GLY A 192 -12.88 -18.14 5.77
C GLY A 192 -11.68 -17.57 5.02
N ARG A 193 -11.60 -16.23 4.82
CA ARG A 193 -10.45 -15.58 4.18
C ARG A 193 -9.21 -15.61 5.07
N ALA A 194 -9.39 -15.35 6.36
CA ALA A 194 -8.28 -15.36 7.31
C ALA A 194 -7.67 -16.76 7.48
N LEU A 195 -8.43 -17.79 7.15
CA LEU A 195 -7.97 -19.19 7.14
C LEU A 195 -7.31 -19.62 5.81
N THR A 196 -7.42 -18.82 4.74
CA THR A 196 -6.63 -19.06 3.52
C THR A 196 -5.17 -18.73 3.77
N GLN A 197 -4.27 -19.50 3.16
CA GLN A 197 -2.84 -19.27 3.27
C GLN A 197 -2.46 -17.96 2.56
N LEU A 198 -1.64 -17.12 3.23
CA LEU A 198 -1.02 -15.96 2.62
C LEU A 198 -0.14 -16.40 1.46
N ASN A 199 -0.36 -15.80 0.29
CA ASN A 199 0.40 -16.07 -0.91
C ASN A 199 0.55 -14.78 -1.72
N LEU A 200 1.79 -14.31 -1.90
CA LEU A 200 2.10 -13.19 -2.75
C LEU A 200 1.87 -13.58 -4.21
N LYS A 201 1.43 -12.62 -4.99
CA LYS A 201 1.23 -12.75 -6.44
C LYS A 201 1.90 -11.58 -7.13
N CYS A 202 2.42 -11.82 -8.32
CA CYS A 202 2.89 -10.74 -9.17
C CYS A 202 1.74 -9.78 -9.48
N THR A 203 1.97 -8.49 -9.25
CA THR A 203 1.03 -7.44 -9.68
C THR A 203 1.07 -7.29 -11.20
N ASP A 204 -0.11 -7.15 -11.81
CA ASP A 204 -0.23 -6.82 -13.24
C ASP A 204 0.16 -5.35 -13.46
N LEU A 205 1.38 -5.14 -13.93
CA LEU A 205 1.99 -3.82 -14.09
C LEU A 205 1.52 -3.12 -15.37
N LEU A 206 1.13 -1.86 -15.24
CA LEU A 206 0.92 -0.99 -16.40
C LEU A 206 2.29 -0.52 -16.92
N LEU A 207 2.80 -1.23 -17.93
CA LEU A 207 4.11 -0.94 -18.54
C LEU A 207 3.96 0.06 -19.69
N LYS A 208 4.50 1.27 -19.50
CA LYS A 208 4.54 2.35 -20.51
C LYS A 208 5.81 3.16 -20.35
N SER A 209 6.38 3.62 -21.45
CA SER A 209 7.61 4.41 -21.50
C SER A 209 7.47 5.86 -20.99
N ASP A 210 6.32 6.23 -20.45
CA ASP A 210 5.94 7.58 -20.03
C ASP A 210 6.30 7.91 -18.56
N VAL A 211 7.09 7.05 -17.90
CA VAL A 211 7.37 7.12 -16.45
C VAL A 211 7.96 8.47 -16.00
N GLU A 212 8.74 9.12 -16.84
CA GLU A 212 9.34 10.43 -16.55
C GLU A 212 8.30 11.56 -16.52
N ASN A 213 7.14 11.34 -17.13
CA ASN A 213 6.02 12.29 -17.11
C ASN A 213 5.24 12.30 -15.79
N HIS A 214 5.46 11.30 -14.93
CA HIS A 214 4.71 11.15 -13.69
C HIS A 214 5.56 11.48 -12.48
N ILE A 215 4.92 12.10 -11.49
CA ILE A 215 5.52 12.46 -10.21
C ILE A 215 4.75 11.75 -9.11
N VAL A 216 5.46 11.16 -8.15
CA VAL A 216 4.88 10.58 -6.94
C VAL A 216 5.46 11.30 -5.74
N MET A 217 4.59 11.80 -4.87
CA MET A 217 4.94 12.54 -3.68
C MET A 217 4.29 11.89 -2.46
N GLN A 218 4.90 12.11 -1.29
CA GLN A 218 4.31 11.72 -0.01
C GLN A 218 4.29 12.93 0.93
N GLY A 219 3.17 13.15 1.57
CA GLY A 219 3.01 14.22 2.54
C GLY A 219 1.60 14.82 2.55
N TYR A 220 1.42 15.82 3.39
CA TYR A 220 0.16 16.55 3.47
C TYR A 220 -0.17 17.23 2.15
N ALA A 221 -1.43 17.10 1.74
CA ALA A 221 -1.91 17.72 0.49
C ALA A 221 -1.76 19.24 0.53
N GLU A 222 -2.06 19.86 1.67
CA GLU A 222 -1.95 21.30 1.91
C GLU A 222 -0.51 21.82 1.73
N GLU A 223 0.49 21.04 2.15
CA GLU A 223 1.90 21.42 2.04
C GLU A 223 2.45 21.18 0.63
N ASN A 224 2.01 20.07 0.01
CA ASN A 224 2.53 19.66 -1.29
C ASN A 224 1.82 20.36 -2.46
N ALA A 225 0.59 20.83 -2.28
CA ALA A 225 -0.16 21.56 -3.32
C ALA A 225 0.62 22.76 -3.88
N SER A 226 1.31 23.52 -3.03
CA SER A 226 2.13 24.67 -3.43
C SER A 226 3.36 24.32 -4.27
N LYS A 227 3.79 23.05 -4.26
CA LYS A 227 4.96 22.54 -4.99
C LYS A 227 4.58 21.91 -6.34
N ILE A 228 3.28 21.77 -6.61
CA ILE A 228 2.76 21.04 -7.78
C ILE A 228 2.32 22.05 -8.83
N GLN A 229 2.83 21.85 -10.05
CA GLN A 229 2.32 22.53 -11.26
C GLN A 229 1.44 21.55 -12.02
N CYS A 230 0.18 21.88 -12.23
CA CYS A 230 -0.78 21.06 -12.95
C CYS A 230 -1.81 21.91 -13.71
N ASP A 231 -2.40 21.31 -14.73
CA ASP A 231 -3.47 21.93 -15.51
C ASP A 231 -4.84 21.70 -14.84
N LEU A 232 -4.95 20.62 -14.04
CA LEU A 232 -6.14 20.29 -13.27
C LEU A 232 -5.76 19.58 -11.98
N CYS A 233 -6.40 19.96 -10.89
CA CYS A 233 -6.24 19.31 -9.59
C CYS A 233 -7.51 18.53 -9.24
N TYR A 234 -7.36 17.21 -9.03
CA TYR A 234 -8.36 16.34 -8.48
C TYR A 234 -8.16 16.21 -6.97
N ILE A 235 -9.18 16.53 -6.20
CA ILE A 235 -9.14 16.53 -4.73
C ILE A 235 -10.29 15.67 -4.23
N ASP A 236 -9.96 14.53 -3.60
CA ASP A 236 -10.91 13.61 -2.97
C ASP A 236 -10.56 13.46 -1.49
N PRO A 237 -10.82 14.48 -0.66
CA PRO A 237 -10.42 14.48 0.73
C PRO A 237 -11.17 13.41 1.53
N PRO A 238 -10.59 12.88 2.61
CA PRO A 238 -11.32 12.05 3.53
C PRO A 238 -12.49 12.86 4.10
N TYR A 239 -13.68 12.42 3.81
CA TYR A 239 -14.92 12.98 4.34
C TYR A 239 -15.39 12.15 5.54
N MET A 240 -16.15 12.77 6.43
CA MET A 240 -16.55 12.19 7.72
C MET A 240 -15.36 12.09 8.70
N LYS A 241 -15.64 11.84 9.96
CA LYS A 241 -14.66 11.78 11.07
C LYS A 241 -13.73 10.57 11.04
N ARG A 242 -13.41 10.01 9.84
CA ARG A 242 -12.64 8.78 9.70
C ARG A 242 -11.20 9.07 9.24
N GLN A 243 -10.27 9.00 10.18
CA GLN A 243 -8.85 9.09 9.87
C GLN A 243 -8.37 7.81 9.17
N TYR A 244 -7.76 7.95 8.00
CA TYR A 244 -7.22 6.81 7.24
C TYR A 244 -6.06 6.15 7.97
N ALA A 245 -5.22 6.94 8.64
CA ALA A 245 -4.13 6.44 9.45
C ALA A 245 -4.59 5.43 10.52
N ALA A 246 -5.71 5.70 11.19
CA ALA A 246 -6.29 4.76 12.17
C ALA A 246 -6.98 3.56 11.50
N ASN A 247 -7.66 3.77 10.35
CA ASN A 247 -8.39 2.72 9.67
C ASN A 247 -7.50 1.74 8.89
N TYR A 248 -6.28 2.13 8.53
CA TYR A 248 -5.32 1.33 7.75
C TYR A 248 -3.96 1.19 8.44
N HIS A 249 -3.93 1.32 9.77
CA HIS A 249 -2.72 1.29 10.58
C HIS A 249 -1.84 0.04 10.34
N ILE A 250 -2.44 -1.10 10.09
CA ILE A 250 -1.73 -2.36 9.79
C ILE A 250 -1.00 -2.26 8.43
N LEU A 251 -1.68 -1.76 7.40
CA LEU A 251 -1.06 -1.58 6.08
C LEU A 251 0.04 -0.53 6.12
N GLU A 252 -0.13 0.52 6.91
CA GLU A 252 0.89 1.54 7.14
C GLU A 252 2.12 0.95 7.84
N THR A 253 1.92 0.08 8.81
CA THR A 253 3.02 -0.62 9.51
C THR A 253 3.77 -1.57 8.58
N LEU A 254 3.06 -2.28 7.68
CA LEU A 254 3.71 -3.08 6.63
C LEU A 254 4.53 -2.21 5.68
N ALA A 255 3.96 -1.10 5.21
CA ALA A 255 4.60 -0.19 4.27
C ALA A 255 5.85 0.49 4.84
N ARG A 256 5.80 0.91 6.10
CA ARG A 256 6.95 1.51 6.80
C ARG A 256 8.02 0.50 7.17
N GLY A 257 7.66 -0.77 7.35
CA GLY A 257 8.59 -1.81 7.80
C GLY A 257 9.02 -1.66 9.25
N ASP A 258 8.28 -0.86 10.06
CA ASP A 258 8.56 -0.56 11.46
C ASP A 258 7.75 -1.44 12.44
N GLU A 259 8.07 -1.36 13.72
CA GLU A 259 7.40 -2.09 14.81
C GLU A 259 6.93 -1.10 15.90
N PRO A 260 5.94 -0.26 15.59
CA PRO A 260 5.48 0.75 16.53
C PRO A 260 4.75 0.12 17.71
N GLU A 261 4.68 0.85 18.82
CA GLU A 261 3.82 0.48 19.94
C GLU A 261 2.36 0.35 19.46
N ALA A 262 1.76 -0.82 19.68
CA ALA A 262 0.37 -1.12 19.32
C ALA A 262 -0.57 -0.77 20.48
N ILE A 263 -1.36 0.30 20.35
CA ILE A 263 -2.14 0.88 21.45
C ILE A 263 -3.62 0.51 21.36
N GLY A 264 -4.21 0.21 22.49
CA GLY A 264 -5.66 -0.05 22.64
C GLY A 264 -6.11 -1.38 22.05
N ILE A 265 -7.42 -1.61 22.04
CA ILE A 265 -8.04 -2.88 21.64
C ILE A 265 -7.69 -3.24 20.19
N SER A 266 -7.68 -2.27 19.28
CA SER A 266 -7.37 -2.48 17.86
C SER A 266 -5.88 -2.49 17.55
N GLY A 267 -4.99 -2.20 18.53
CA GLY A 267 -3.55 -2.16 18.30
C GLY A 267 -3.10 -1.04 17.35
N LEU A 268 -3.66 0.15 17.54
CA LEU A 268 -3.31 1.30 16.69
C LEU A 268 -1.86 1.71 16.89
N ARG A 269 -1.14 1.94 15.80
CA ARG A 269 0.15 2.63 15.85
C ARG A 269 -0.03 4.10 16.27
N PRO A 270 0.98 4.80 16.77
CA PRO A 270 0.96 6.26 16.85
C PRO A 270 0.70 6.84 15.46
N TRP A 271 -0.43 7.53 15.27
CA TRP A 271 -0.90 7.96 13.95
C TRP A 271 -1.19 9.46 13.86
N ARG A 272 -0.92 10.22 14.94
CA ARG A 272 -1.24 11.65 14.99
C ARG A 272 -0.37 12.49 14.05
N ASP A 273 0.80 11.99 13.68
CA ASP A 273 1.67 12.53 12.64
C ASP A 273 1.10 12.39 11.21
N GLN A 274 0.03 11.61 11.06
CA GLN A 274 -0.71 11.42 9.81
C GLN A 274 -2.18 11.82 9.95
N TYR A 275 -2.46 12.80 10.81
CA TYR A 275 -3.81 13.29 11.03
C TYR A 275 -4.25 14.22 9.90
N SER A 276 -5.31 13.87 9.17
CA SER A 276 -5.87 14.72 8.14
C SER A 276 -6.85 15.76 8.75
N ASN A 277 -6.57 17.03 8.53
CA ASN A 277 -7.45 18.14 8.92
C ASN A 277 -8.76 18.16 8.12
N PHE A 278 -8.79 17.59 6.93
CA PHE A 278 -10.00 17.41 6.12
C PHE A 278 -11.08 16.58 6.82
N CYS A 279 -10.71 15.72 7.76
CA CYS A 279 -11.67 14.97 8.59
C CYS A 279 -12.33 15.82 9.68
N THR A 280 -11.89 17.07 9.90
CA THR A 280 -12.32 17.90 11.03
C THR A 280 -13.17 19.06 10.54
N LYS A 281 -14.47 19.06 10.91
CA LYS A 281 -15.46 20.05 10.47
C LYS A 281 -15.01 21.51 10.66
N THR A 282 -14.28 21.81 11.74
CA THR A 282 -13.79 23.15 12.04
C THR A 282 -12.53 23.55 11.28
N LYS A 283 -11.78 22.58 10.74
CA LYS A 283 -10.49 22.81 10.06
C LYS A 283 -10.56 22.65 8.54
N ILE A 284 -11.56 21.94 8.04
CA ILE A 284 -11.67 21.60 6.61
C ILE A 284 -11.63 22.84 5.70
N ARG A 285 -12.25 23.94 6.11
CA ARG A 285 -12.26 25.18 5.34
C ARG A 285 -10.86 25.78 5.16
N ASP A 286 -10.04 25.69 6.20
CA ASP A 286 -8.68 26.25 6.17
C ASP A 286 -7.73 25.32 5.39
N SER A 287 -8.02 24.01 5.36
CA SER A 287 -7.26 23.04 4.54
C SER A 287 -7.46 23.21 3.01
N PHE A 288 -8.49 23.95 2.59
CA PHE A 288 -8.73 24.30 1.18
C PHE A 288 -8.16 25.66 0.77
N LYS A 289 -7.58 26.44 1.68
CA LYS A 289 -6.91 27.71 1.43
C LYS A 289 -5.45 27.53 1.12
#